data_e4e7f76179d832bd6959f8619b335464
#
_entry.id   e4e7f76179d832bd6959f8619b335464
#
_cell.length_a   1.000
_cell.length_b   1.000
_cell.length_c   1.000
_cell.angle_alpha   90.00
_cell.angle_beta   90.00
_cell.angle_gamma   90.00
#
_symmetry.space_group_name_H-M   'P 1'
#
loop_
_entity.id
_entity.type
_entity.pdbx_description
1 polymer ?
#
loop_
_entity_poly.entity_id
_entity_poly.type
_entity_poly.pdbx_seq_one_letter_code
_entity_poly.pdbx_strand_id
1 'polypeptide(L)'
;MIKNLLLYLLIFSCGNIIGQTKPLSEEAEISLLTCSPGEAIYELFGHTAIRVKDPRQGLDLVFNYGIFDFDTPNFVVKFIRGKLLYKLGIDQYRRFEYQYVAQNRRVVEQVFNFNLNEKQTVFNYLLYNAKPKNAYYQYDFFYDNCSSRVFDILIDTLGQNLTFDIPEKNYLSYRQQLDYYIDGNTYPKSPWADFGMDLILGMPADEIADFEGETYLPDLLSQNFTFGILRNSDGLVQSNSVIVPQKKTSNIVNFRITPLLLFWTLCGLTSFLFFVKNNTFTKSLDFILFLFLGLSGVLFTFMWMGTDHEVCYKNLNILWMSPFHILLAINILRDNINDFWKKYLGFTLVVNVLLILFWTILPQDFHAAAFPIILLICMRIVALIKKTE
;
A
#
# COMPACT_ATOMS: atom_id res chain seq x y z
N MET A 1 -39.93 7.29 35.98
CA MET A 1 -39.06 6.07 36.00
C MET A 1 -39.49 4.99 35.00
N ILE A 2 -40.76 4.80 34.63
CA ILE A 2 -41.21 3.72 33.74
C ILE A 2 -40.92 3.99 32.26
N LYS A 3 -40.81 5.25 31.80
CA LYS A 3 -40.49 5.60 30.41
C LYS A 3 -39.05 5.27 29.99
N ASN A 4 -38.09 5.26 30.92
CA ASN A 4 -36.69 4.96 30.63
C ASN A 4 -36.39 3.45 30.62
N LEU A 5 -37.27 2.63 31.24
CA LEU A 5 -37.12 1.18 31.25
C LEU A 5 -37.52 0.56 29.91
N LEU A 6 -38.51 1.15 29.22
CA LEU A 6 -38.95 0.72 27.90
C LEU A 6 -37.94 1.06 26.78
N LEU A 7 -37.12 2.12 26.95
CA LEU A 7 -36.10 2.47 26.00
C LEU A 7 -34.87 1.53 26.08
N TYR A 8 -34.58 0.99 27.28
CA TYR A 8 -33.52 -0.01 27.47
C TYR A 8 -33.86 -1.41 26.97
N LEU A 9 -35.19 -1.75 26.93
CA LEU A 9 -35.67 -3.03 26.39
C LEU A 9 -35.69 -3.07 24.85
N LEU A 10 -35.74 -1.91 24.19
CA LEU A 10 -35.69 -1.81 22.73
C LEU A 10 -34.25 -1.86 22.17
N ILE A 11 -33.21 -1.57 23.00
CA ILE A 11 -31.79 -1.63 22.59
C ILE A 11 -31.22 -3.04 22.71
N PHE A 12 -31.90 -3.96 23.46
CA PHE A 12 -31.41 -5.33 23.68
C PHE A 12 -31.90 -6.35 22.63
N SER A 13 -32.71 -5.94 21.63
CA SER A 13 -33.22 -6.85 20.59
C SER A 13 -32.42 -6.84 19.27
N CYS A 14 -31.28 -6.09 19.18
CA CYS A 14 -30.38 -6.12 18.02
C CYS A 14 -29.18 -7.07 18.15
N GLY A 15 -29.21 -7.97 19.10
CA GLY A 15 -28.15 -8.96 19.33
C GLY A 15 -28.63 -10.37 19.05
N ASN A 16 -28.53 -10.86 17.83
CA ASN A 16 -28.35 -12.26 17.39
C ASN A 16 -28.99 -12.48 16.01
N ILE A 17 -28.47 -11.83 14.95
CA ILE A 17 -28.74 -12.22 13.55
C ILE A 17 -27.77 -13.32 13.09
N ILE A 18 -27.10 -14.01 13.97
CA ILE A 18 -26.44 -15.29 13.67
C ILE A 18 -27.39 -16.41 14.17
N GLY A 19 -28.66 -16.35 13.77
CA GLY A 19 -29.51 -17.49 13.71
C GLY A 19 -28.97 -18.47 12.68
N GLN A 20 -29.19 -19.79 12.87
CA GLN A 20 -28.77 -20.84 11.95
C GLN A 20 -29.00 -20.40 10.50
N THR A 21 -27.94 -20.05 9.80
CA THR A 21 -28.02 -19.66 8.39
C THR A 21 -28.51 -20.90 7.63
N LYS A 22 -29.64 -20.75 6.95
CA LYS A 22 -30.14 -21.83 6.11
C LYS A 22 -29.08 -22.16 5.06
N PRO A 23 -28.98 -23.43 4.65
CA PRO A 23 -28.10 -23.80 3.54
C PRO A 23 -28.41 -22.97 2.29
N LEU A 24 -27.39 -22.61 1.53
CA LEU A 24 -27.54 -21.89 0.26
C LEU A 24 -28.40 -22.69 -0.72
N SER A 25 -29.17 -22.00 -1.56
CA SER A 25 -29.95 -22.61 -2.64
C SER A 25 -29.03 -22.87 -3.86
N GLU A 26 -29.52 -23.70 -4.79
CA GLU A 26 -28.84 -23.93 -6.09
C GLU A 26 -28.62 -22.63 -6.88
N GLU A 27 -29.54 -21.67 -6.74
CA GLU A 27 -29.47 -20.36 -7.41
C GLU A 27 -28.50 -19.38 -6.76
N ALA A 28 -27.88 -19.76 -5.63
CA ALA A 28 -26.91 -18.92 -4.99
C ALA A 28 -25.67 -18.71 -5.89
N GLU A 29 -25.12 -17.51 -5.81
CA GLU A 29 -23.89 -17.13 -6.50
C GLU A 29 -22.85 -16.64 -5.48
N ILE A 30 -21.59 -17.00 -5.68
CA ILE A 30 -20.44 -16.40 -4.99
C ILE A 30 -19.58 -15.75 -6.04
N SER A 31 -19.17 -14.51 -5.80
CA SER A 31 -18.41 -13.72 -6.76
C SER A 31 -17.31 -12.90 -6.09
N LEU A 32 -16.25 -12.63 -6.86
CA LEU A 32 -15.25 -11.64 -6.56
C LEU A 32 -15.76 -10.27 -7.02
N LEU A 33 -15.65 -9.28 -6.17
CA LEU A 33 -15.82 -7.87 -6.51
C LEU A 33 -14.45 -7.19 -6.55
N THR A 34 -14.06 -6.70 -7.74
CA THR A 34 -12.84 -5.95 -7.96
C THR A 34 -13.18 -4.48 -8.16
N CYS A 35 -12.72 -3.65 -7.24
CA CYS A 35 -13.04 -2.23 -7.20
C CYS A 35 -11.85 -1.40 -7.65
N SER A 36 -12.06 -0.47 -8.58
CA SER A 36 -10.99 0.40 -9.07
C SER A 36 -10.44 1.32 -7.97
N PRO A 37 -9.21 1.81 -8.09
CA PRO A 37 -8.64 2.82 -7.20
C PRO A 37 -9.53 4.02 -6.95
N GLY A 38 -9.30 4.68 -5.79
CA GLY A 38 -9.93 5.91 -5.37
C GLY A 38 -8.89 7.03 -5.17
N GLU A 39 -9.34 8.16 -4.62
CA GLU A 39 -8.49 9.33 -4.41
C GLU A 39 -7.70 9.30 -3.10
N ALA A 40 -8.19 8.58 -2.10
CA ALA A 40 -7.51 8.46 -0.81
C ALA A 40 -6.29 7.54 -0.91
N ILE A 41 -5.24 7.82 -0.12
CA ILE A 41 -3.98 7.06 -0.14
C ILE A 41 -4.22 5.55 0.06
N TYR A 42 -5.12 5.16 0.95
CA TYR A 42 -5.47 3.76 1.22
C TYR A 42 -6.37 3.13 0.14
N GLU A 43 -6.81 3.90 -0.85
CA GLU A 43 -7.62 3.43 -1.98
C GLU A 43 -6.84 3.37 -3.29
N LEU A 44 -5.56 3.80 -3.30
CA LEU A 44 -4.76 3.95 -4.53
C LEU A 44 -4.61 2.66 -5.34
N PHE A 45 -4.72 1.51 -4.69
CA PHE A 45 -4.57 0.19 -5.32
C PHE A 45 -5.88 -0.56 -5.50
N GLY A 46 -7.01 0.12 -5.30
CA GLY A 46 -8.32 -0.50 -5.41
C GLY A 46 -8.72 -1.28 -4.16
N HIS A 47 -9.67 -2.21 -4.33
CA HIS A 47 -10.17 -3.04 -3.24
C HIS A 47 -10.77 -4.34 -3.78
N THR A 48 -10.74 -5.39 -2.96
CA THR A 48 -11.34 -6.69 -3.25
C THR A 48 -12.33 -7.07 -2.17
N ALA A 49 -13.47 -7.65 -2.58
CA ALA A 49 -14.45 -8.22 -1.67
C ALA A 49 -15.09 -9.48 -2.25
N ILE A 50 -15.70 -10.30 -1.41
CA ILE A 50 -16.48 -11.47 -1.83
C ILE A 50 -17.97 -11.14 -1.64
N ARG A 51 -18.78 -11.34 -2.70
CA ARG A 51 -20.22 -11.25 -2.64
C ARG A 51 -20.84 -12.64 -2.58
N VAL A 52 -21.82 -12.81 -1.70
CA VAL A 52 -22.67 -14.01 -1.62
C VAL A 52 -24.12 -13.57 -1.84
N LYS A 53 -24.71 -14.03 -2.93
CA LYS A 53 -26.07 -13.70 -3.33
C LYS A 53 -26.90 -14.98 -3.41
N ASP A 54 -28.04 -15.03 -2.73
CA ASP A 54 -29.03 -16.10 -2.83
C ASP A 54 -30.44 -15.50 -2.99
N PRO A 55 -30.94 -15.41 -4.22
CA PRO A 55 -32.23 -14.80 -4.51
C PRO A 55 -33.40 -15.49 -3.80
N ARG A 56 -33.35 -16.83 -3.60
CA ARG A 56 -34.41 -17.57 -2.92
C ARG A 56 -34.54 -17.23 -1.45
N GLN A 57 -33.41 -16.82 -0.85
CA GLN A 57 -33.39 -16.44 0.56
C GLN A 57 -33.44 -14.92 0.78
N GLY A 58 -33.41 -14.13 -0.29
CA GLY A 58 -33.26 -12.68 -0.23
C GLY A 58 -31.93 -12.25 0.36
N LEU A 59 -30.89 -13.09 0.24
CA LEU A 59 -29.53 -12.84 0.72
C LEU A 59 -28.73 -12.13 -0.36
N ASP A 60 -28.07 -11.01 0.00
CA ASP A 60 -27.12 -10.31 -0.88
C ASP A 60 -26.12 -9.57 -0.01
N LEU A 61 -25.05 -10.26 0.36
CA LEU A 61 -24.06 -9.82 1.31
C LEU A 61 -22.70 -9.68 0.66
N VAL A 62 -21.92 -8.70 1.14
CA VAL A 62 -20.54 -8.48 0.77
C VAL A 62 -19.64 -8.65 1.99
N PHE A 63 -18.64 -9.50 1.86
CA PHE A 63 -17.61 -9.79 2.85
C PHE A 63 -16.37 -8.97 2.50
N ASN A 64 -16.08 -7.97 3.33
CA ASN A 64 -14.99 -7.01 3.16
C ASN A 64 -13.88 -7.28 4.14
N TYR A 65 -12.71 -7.74 3.67
CA TYR A 65 -11.48 -7.75 4.45
C TYR A 65 -10.79 -6.38 4.38
N GLY A 66 -9.99 -6.05 5.39
CA GLY A 66 -9.26 -4.78 5.40
C GLY A 66 -10.01 -3.60 6.01
N ILE A 67 -11.13 -3.86 6.70
CA ILE A 67 -11.84 -2.79 7.44
C ILE A 67 -11.09 -2.50 8.74
N PHE A 68 -10.87 -1.22 9.02
CA PHE A 68 -10.31 -0.73 10.28
C PHE A 68 -11.22 0.33 10.90
N ASP A 69 -11.01 0.57 12.20
CA ASP A 69 -11.82 1.49 12.98
C ASP A 69 -10.96 2.65 13.47
N PHE A 70 -11.24 3.87 13.02
CA PHE A 70 -10.56 5.09 13.43
C PHE A 70 -10.73 5.41 14.92
N ASP A 71 -11.80 4.91 15.57
CA ASP A 71 -12.04 5.10 17.00
C ASP A 71 -11.20 4.14 17.87
N THR A 72 -10.38 3.28 17.25
CA THR A 72 -9.45 2.41 17.97
C THR A 72 -8.52 3.23 18.87
N PRO A 73 -8.43 2.95 20.19
CA PRO A 73 -7.52 3.65 21.08
C PRO A 73 -6.09 3.64 20.57
N ASN A 74 -5.44 4.82 20.54
CA ASN A 74 -4.10 5.02 19.99
C ASN A 74 -3.96 4.61 18.50
N PHE A 75 -5.02 4.84 17.70
CA PHE A 75 -5.08 4.46 16.29
C PHE A 75 -3.80 4.82 15.53
N VAL A 76 -3.38 6.09 15.54
CA VAL A 76 -2.20 6.57 14.80
C VAL A 76 -0.93 5.82 15.22
N VAL A 77 -0.72 5.61 16.52
CA VAL A 77 0.47 4.90 17.03
C VAL A 77 0.46 3.43 16.60
N LYS A 78 -0.69 2.79 16.68
CA LYS A 78 -0.84 1.39 16.24
C LYS A 78 -0.64 1.25 14.74
N PHE A 79 -1.21 2.18 13.96
CA PHE A 79 -1.06 2.21 12.51
C PHE A 79 0.41 2.36 12.10
N ILE A 80 1.11 3.39 12.64
CA ILE A 80 2.53 3.63 12.35
C ILE A 80 3.40 2.43 12.75
N ARG A 81 3.05 1.74 13.83
CA ARG A 81 3.81 0.57 14.30
C ARG A 81 3.45 -0.75 13.60
N GLY A 82 2.50 -0.76 12.67
CA GLY A 82 2.01 -1.98 12.04
C GLY A 82 1.23 -2.90 12.99
N LYS A 83 0.67 -2.34 14.08
CA LYS A 83 -0.06 -3.10 15.14
C LYS A 83 -1.55 -2.80 15.14
N LEU A 84 -2.04 -2.09 14.14
CA LEU A 84 -3.47 -1.86 13.98
C LEU A 84 -4.12 -3.16 13.51
N LEU A 85 -5.12 -3.63 14.24
CA LEU A 85 -5.92 -4.76 13.78
C LEU A 85 -6.96 -4.28 12.78
N TYR A 86 -7.01 -4.97 11.67
CA TYR A 86 -8.05 -4.89 10.66
C TYR A 86 -9.05 -6.01 10.88
N LYS A 87 -10.22 -5.91 10.27
CA LYS A 87 -11.25 -6.93 10.43
C LYS A 87 -11.99 -7.23 9.14
N LEU A 88 -12.62 -8.41 9.12
CA LEU A 88 -13.67 -8.73 8.18
C LEU A 88 -14.96 -8.01 8.60
N GLY A 89 -15.53 -7.24 7.68
CA GLY A 89 -16.88 -6.68 7.81
C GLY A 89 -17.85 -7.34 6.85
N ILE A 90 -19.13 -7.38 7.24
CA ILE A 90 -20.22 -7.81 6.38
C ILE A 90 -21.11 -6.61 6.13
N ASP A 91 -21.47 -6.38 4.88
CA ASP A 91 -22.40 -5.33 4.48
C ASP A 91 -23.43 -5.88 3.49
N GLN A 92 -24.56 -5.20 3.35
CA GLN A 92 -25.47 -5.48 2.26
C GLN A 92 -24.92 -4.95 0.95
N TYR A 93 -25.03 -5.72 -0.13
CA TYR A 93 -24.52 -5.34 -1.45
C TYR A 93 -25.02 -3.96 -1.91
N ARG A 94 -26.29 -3.62 -1.69
CA ARG A 94 -26.86 -2.33 -2.06
C ARG A 94 -26.13 -1.14 -1.42
N ARG A 95 -25.66 -1.29 -0.17
CA ARG A 95 -24.90 -0.24 0.52
C ARG A 95 -23.48 -0.14 -0.02
N PHE A 96 -22.85 -1.29 -0.25
CA PHE A 96 -21.55 -1.38 -0.89
C PHE A 96 -21.58 -0.72 -2.28
N GLU A 97 -22.50 -1.11 -3.15
CA GLU A 97 -22.66 -0.55 -4.50
C GLU A 97 -22.82 0.98 -4.47
N TYR A 98 -23.71 1.48 -3.59
CA TYR A 98 -23.96 2.91 -3.44
C TYR A 98 -22.68 3.70 -3.16
N GLN A 99 -21.78 3.19 -2.33
CA GLN A 99 -20.51 3.81 -2.01
C GLN A 99 -19.64 4.00 -3.27
N TYR A 100 -19.50 2.96 -4.09
CA TYR A 100 -18.70 3.03 -5.31
C TYR A 100 -19.33 3.89 -6.41
N VAL A 101 -20.65 3.87 -6.52
CA VAL A 101 -21.39 4.79 -7.40
C VAL A 101 -21.17 6.25 -6.98
N ALA A 102 -21.26 6.56 -5.70
CA ALA A 102 -21.05 7.91 -5.16
C ALA A 102 -19.62 8.41 -5.38
N GLN A 103 -18.63 7.51 -5.29
CA GLN A 103 -17.21 7.81 -5.52
C GLN A 103 -16.82 7.78 -7.02
N ASN A 104 -17.74 7.44 -7.93
CA ASN A 104 -17.47 7.23 -9.35
C ASN A 104 -16.32 6.21 -9.59
N ARG A 105 -16.32 5.12 -8.84
CA ARG A 105 -15.35 4.02 -8.96
C ARG A 105 -16.00 2.81 -9.63
N ARG A 106 -15.26 2.21 -10.56
CA ARG A 106 -15.71 1.00 -11.26
C ARG A 106 -15.69 -0.20 -10.31
N VAL A 107 -16.71 -1.06 -10.43
CA VAL A 107 -16.72 -2.40 -9.81
C VAL A 107 -16.96 -3.44 -10.89
N VAL A 108 -16.06 -4.41 -10.94
CA VAL A 108 -16.15 -5.60 -11.79
C VAL A 108 -16.54 -6.78 -10.91
N GLU A 109 -17.49 -7.59 -11.37
CA GLU A 109 -17.92 -8.82 -10.70
C GLU A 109 -17.50 -10.02 -11.53
N GLN A 110 -16.78 -10.95 -10.91
CA GLN A 110 -16.46 -12.28 -11.45
C GLN A 110 -17.22 -13.33 -10.66
N VAL A 111 -18.25 -13.93 -11.26
CA VAL A 111 -19.03 -15.02 -10.65
C VAL A 111 -18.22 -16.31 -10.77
N PHE A 112 -18.06 -17.02 -9.64
CA PHE A 112 -17.34 -18.29 -9.61
C PHE A 112 -18.23 -19.47 -10.05
N ASN A 113 -17.62 -20.41 -10.74
CA ASN A 113 -18.27 -21.63 -11.26
C ASN A 113 -18.36 -22.75 -10.20
N PHE A 114 -18.78 -22.38 -8.98
CA PHE A 114 -18.89 -23.31 -7.86
C PHE A 114 -20.13 -24.17 -7.95
N ASN A 115 -20.01 -25.45 -7.62
CA ASN A 115 -21.17 -26.29 -7.30
C ASN A 115 -21.74 -25.93 -5.93
N LEU A 116 -22.90 -26.48 -5.57
CA LEU A 116 -23.58 -26.14 -4.31
C LEU A 116 -22.74 -26.43 -3.07
N ASN A 117 -21.98 -27.53 -3.06
CA ASN A 117 -21.13 -27.89 -1.94
C ASN A 117 -19.95 -26.91 -1.78
N GLU A 118 -19.33 -26.51 -2.88
CA GLU A 118 -18.24 -25.51 -2.90
C GLU A 118 -18.78 -24.14 -2.43
N LYS A 119 -19.94 -23.71 -2.92
CA LYS A 119 -20.63 -22.48 -2.45
C LYS A 119 -20.84 -22.51 -0.94
N GLN A 120 -21.39 -23.63 -0.43
CA GLN A 120 -21.67 -23.77 0.98
C GLN A 120 -20.39 -23.79 1.83
N THR A 121 -19.33 -24.43 1.35
CA THR A 121 -18.04 -24.50 2.04
C THR A 121 -17.41 -23.11 2.17
N VAL A 122 -17.33 -22.35 1.07
CA VAL A 122 -16.82 -20.98 1.09
C VAL A 122 -17.69 -20.08 1.99
N PHE A 123 -19.01 -20.17 1.87
CA PHE A 123 -19.90 -19.35 2.70
C PHE A 123 -19.78 -19.65 4.19
N ASN A 124 -19.69 -20.93 4.57
CA ASN A 124 -19.47 -21.33 5.96
C ASN A 124 -18.13 -20.79 6.52
N TYR A 125 -17.07 -20.81 5.70
CA TYR A 125 -15.76 -20.27 6.05
C TYR A 125 -15.85 -18.75 6.29
N LEU A 126 -16.51 -18.01 5.40
CA LEU A 126 -16.72 -16.56 5.53
C LEU A 126 -17.51 -16.23 6.81
N LEU A 127 -18.58 -16.98 7.10
CA LEU A 127 -19.34 -16.81 8.34
C LEU A 127 -18.54 -17.17 9.59
N TYR A 128 -17.67 -18.16 9.51
CA TYR A 128 -16.77 -18.50 10.60
C TYR A 128 -15.76 -17.38 10.85
N ASN A 129 -15.17 -16.82 9.82
CA ASN A 129 -14.24 -15.68 9.92
C ASN A 129 -14.94 -14.41 10.41
N ALA A 130 -16.21 -14.21 10.09
CA ALA A 130 -16.97 -13.04 10.54
C ALA A 130 -17.33 -13.06 12.03
N LYS A 131 -17.13 -14.18 12.74
CA LYS A 131 -17.37 -14.23 14.19
C LYS A 131 -16.40 -13.29 14.92
N PRO A 132 -16.86 -12.55 15.95
CA PRO A 132 -16.04 -11.53 16.62
C PRO A 132 -14.65 -12.01 17.06
N LYS A 133 -14.52 -13.28 17.46
CA LYS A 133 -13.22 -13.86 17.88
C LYS A 133 -12.27 -14.17 16.73
N ASN A 134 -12.74 -14.22 15.49
CA ASN A 134 -11.97 -14.60 14.30
C ASN A 134 -11.84 -13.45 13.29
N ALA A 135 -12.67 -12.40 13.43
CA ALA A 135 -12.76 -11.35 12.43
C ALA A 135 -11.55 -10.44 12.36
N TYR A 136 -10.78 -10.34 13.44
CA TYR A 136 -9.64 -9.44 13.53
C TYR A 136 -8.34 -10.12 13.13
N TYR A 137 -7.50 -9.38 12.39
CA TYR A 137 -6.17 -9.85 11.96
C TYR A 137 -5.20 -8.69 11.84
N GLN A 138 -3.91 -9.00 11.82
CA GLN A 138 -2.86 -8.04 11.54
C GLN A 138 -2.72 -7.92 10.02
N TYR A 139 -2.90 -6.72 9.51
CA TYR A 139 -2.83 -6.45 8.08
C TYR A 139 -1.38 -6.31 7.65
N ASP A 140 -1.01 -6.98 6.57
CA ASP A 140 0.24 -6.74 5.84
C ASP A 140 -0.08 -6.33 4.42
N PHE A 141 0.63 -5.31 3.92
CA PHE A 141 0.30 -4.71 2.64
C PHE A 141 0.57 -5.66 1.45
N PHE A 142 1.64 -6.46 1.50
CA PHE A 142 1.96 -7.43 0.44
C PHE A 142 1.40 -8.83 0.73
N TYR A 143 1.43 -9.26 2.00
CA TYR A 143 1.26 -10.67 2.32
C TYR A 143 -0.09 -11.01 2.94
N ASP A 144 -0.80 -10.06 3.57
CA ASP A 144 -2.08 -10.33 4.26
C ASP A 144 -3.04 -9.15 4.18
N ASN A 145 -3.58 -8.89 2.98
CA ASN A 145 -4.47 -7.77 2.69
C ASN A 145 -5.87 -8.22 2.22
N CYS A 146 -6.69 -7.29 1.72
CA CYS A 146 -8.05 -7.60 1.25
C CYS A 146 -8.08 -8.52 0.02
N SER A 147 -7.01 -8.57 -0.76
CA SER A 147 -6.94 -9.37 -1.99
C SER A 147 -6.25 -10.71 -1.75
N SER A 148 -5.07 -10.74 -1.12
CA SER A 148 -4.35 -11.99 -0.81
C SER A 148 -5.20 -12.91 0.06
N ARG A 149 -5.94 -12.37 1.05
CA ARG A 149 -6.88 -13.18 1.86
C ARG A 149 -7.98 -13.82 1.06
N VAL A 150 -8.46 -13.18 -0.02
CA VAL A 150 -9.48 -13.80 -0.88
C VAL A 150 -8.88 -14.98 -1.65
N PHE A 151 -7.63 -14.85 -2.09
CA PHE A 151 -6.91 -15.97 -2.71
C PHE A 151 -6.76 -17.14 -1.73
N ASP A 152 -6.24 -16.87 -0.53
CA ASP A 152 -6.04 -17.87 0.52
C ASP A 152 -7.35 -18.59 0.90
N ILE A 153 -8.46 -17.86 1.00
CA ILE A 153 -9.77 -18.46 1.29
C ILE A 153 -10.16 -19.49 0.24
N LEU A 154 -9.94 -19.20 -1.04
CA LEU A 154 -10.28 -20.16 -2.09
C LEU A 154 -9.35 -21.37 -2.05
N ILE A 155 -8.05 -21.18 -1.81
CA ILE A 155 -7.10 -22.28 -1.64
C ILE A 155 -7.48 -23.16 -0.45
N ASP A 156 -7.74 -22.55 0.72
CA ASP A 156 -8.07 -23.26 1.96
C ASP A 156 -9.39 -24.03 1.86
N THR A 157 -10.40 -23.43 1.20
CA THR A 157 -11.73 -24.02 1.15
C THR A 157 -11.94 -25.04 0.03
N LEU A 158 -11.27 -24.88 -1.09
CA LEU A 158 -11.41 -25.73 -2.27
C LEU A 158 -10.32 -26.79 -2.35
N GLY A 159 -9.15 -26.53 -1.76
CA GLY A 159 -8.02 -27.47 -1.72
C GLY A 159 -7.64 -27.99 -3.10
N GLN A 160 -7.51 -29.30 -3.23
CA GLN A 160 -7.11 -29.96 -4.50
C GLN A 160 -8.14 -29.80 -5.64
N ASN A 161 -9.35 -29.32 -5.37
CA ASN A 161 -10.33 -29.04 -6.41
C ASN A 161 -10.06 -27.76 -7.19
N LEU A 162 -9.15 -26.90 -6.70
CA LEU A 162 -8.72 -25.68 -7.36
C LEU A 162 -7.24 -25.80 -7.73
N THR A 163 -6.95 -25.66 -9.02
CA THR A 163 -5.59 -25.55 -9.55
C THR A 163 -5.49 -24.35 -10.49
N PHE A 164 -4.28 -23.95 -10.85
CA PHE A 164 -4.07 -22.82 -11.76
C PHE A 164 -3.20 -23.25 -12.93
N ASP A 165 -3.60 -22.86 -14.14
CA ASP A 165 -2.76 -22.92 -15.33
C ASP A 165 -1.87 -21.69 -15.37
N ILE A 166 -0.75 -21.76 -14.64
CA ILE A 166 0.12 -20.60 -14.38
C ILE A 166 0.82 -20.20 -15.69
N PRO A 167 0.58 -18.96 -16.19
CA PRO A 167 1.19 -18.52 -17.43
C PRO A 167 2.71 -18.33 -17.29
N GLU A 168 3.45 -18.75 -18.31
CA GLU A 168 4.86 -18.39 -18.43
C GLU A 168 5.00 -16.90 -18.78
N LYS A 169 5.45 -16.09 -17.83
CA LYS A 169 5.71 -14.66 -18.02
C LYS A 169 6.86 -14.20 -17.12
N ASN A 170 7.44 -13.06 -17.48
CA ASN A 170 8.36 -12.36 -16.57
C ASN A 170 7.55 -11.65 -15.49
N TYR A 171 7.66 -12.11 -14.26
CA TYR A 171 7.03 -11.48 -13.12
C TYR A 171 7.81 -10.22 -12.73
N LEU A 172 7.10 -9.19 -12.31
CA LEU A 172 7.64 -7.94 -11.82
C LEU A 172 7.89 -8.02 -10.31
N SER A 173 8.77 -7.16 -9.78
CA SER A 173 8.85 -6.99 -8.33
C SER A 173 7.59 -6.31 -7.78
N TYR A 174 7.36 -6.45 -6.47
CA TYR A 174 6.25 -5.73 -5.81
C TYR A 174 6.32 -4.23 -6.10
N ARG A 175 7.51 -3.60 -6.00
CA ARG A 175 7.71 -2.19 -6.31
C ARG A 175 7.32 -1.85 -7.74
N GLN A 176 7.82 -2.57 -8.73
CA GLN A 176 7.50 -2.34 -10.14
C GLN A 176 6.02 -2.45 -10.45
N GLN A 177 5.30 -3.34 -9.74
CA GLN A 177 3.85 -3.43 -9.87
C GLN A 177 3.15 -2.20 -9.29
N LEU A 178 3.60 -1.69 -8.13
CA LEU A 178 3.06 -0.46 -7.54
C LEU A 178 3.29 0.74 -8.45
N ASP A 179 4.51 0.91 -8.97
CA ASP A 179 4.87 1.97 -9.90
C ASP A 179 3.97 1.96 -11.14
N TYR A 180 3.69 0.77 -11.69
CA TYR A 180 2.79 0.62 -12.83
C TYR A 180 1.39 1.19 -12.57
N TYR A 181 0.86 1.01 -11.35
CA TYR A 181 -0.44 1.57 -10.94
C TYR A 181 -0.40 3.08 -10.78
N ILE A 182 0.64 3.61 -10.15
CA ILE A 182 0.76 5.02 -9.78
C ILE A 182 1.16 5.88 -10.98
N ASP A 183 1.94 5.35 -11.92
CA ASP A 183 2.43 6.05 -13.11
C ASP A 183 1.35 6.43 -14.13
N GLY A 184 0.11 6.05 -13.87
CA GLY A 184 -1.05 6.46 -14.65
C GLY A 184 -1.26 5.65 -15.93
N ASN A 185 -0.70 4.46 -16.02
CA ASN A 185 -0.98 3.54 -17.12
C ASN A 185 -2.46 3.10 -17.09
N THR A 186 -3.01 2.92 -15.90
CA THR A 186 -4.41 2.51 -15.71
C THR A 186 -5.23 3.58 -14.97
N TYR A 187 -4.58 4.36 -14.08
CA TYR A 187 -5.23 5.31 -13.17
C TYR A 187 -4.52 6.68 -13.19
N PRO A 188 -5.13 7.76 -12.64
CA PRO A 188 -4.49 9.08 -12.61
C PRO A 188 -3.15 9.07 -11.89
N LYS A 189 -2.14 9.69 -12.49
CA LYS A 189 -0.78 9.81 -11.93
C LYS A 189 -0.77 10.46 -10.54
N SER A 190 -0.03 9.86 -9.62
CA SER A 190 0.20 10.36 -8.26
C SER A 190 1.69 10.41 -7.92
N PRO A 191 2.51 11.24 -8.61
CA PRO A 191 3.97 11.19 -8.53
C PRO A 191 4.54 11.51 -7.15
N TRP A 192 3.81 12.21 -6.29
CA TRP A 192 4.23 12.45 -4.90
C TRP A 192 3.93 11.27 -3.99
N ALA A 193 2.84 10.53 -4.25
CA ALA A 193 2.56 9.28 -3.52
C ALA A 193 3.58 8.21 -3.90
N ASP A 194 3.91 8.09 -5.18
CA ASP A 194 4.94 7.25 -5.73
C ASP A 194 6.30 7.49 -5.04
N PHE A 195 6.80 8.73 -5.12
CA PHE A 195 8.04 9.11 -4.46
C PHE A 195 8.03 8.80 -2.95
N GLY A 196 6.92 9.11 -2.26
CA GLY A 196 6.79 8.87 -0.81
C GLY A 196 6.81 7.39 -0.47
N MET A 197 6.17 6.55 -1.29
CA MET A 197 6.16 5.09 -1.11
C MET A 197 7.54 4.50 -1.35
N ASP A 198 8.22 4.88 -2.43
CA ASP A 198 9.57 4.41 -2.73
C ASP A 198 10.59 4.77 -1.66
N LEU A 199 10.39 5.89 -0.97
CA LEU A 199 11.24 6.24 0.16
C LEU A 199 11.00 5.34 1.39
N ILE A 200 9.76 4.93 1.63
CA ILE A 200 9.39 4.12 2.81
C ILE A 200 9.65 2.64 2.59
N LEU A 201 9.40 2.14 1.39
CA LEU A 201 9.58 0.74 1.03
C LEU A 201 11.06 0.36 1.03
N GLY A 202 11.39 -0.76 1.68
CA GLY A 202 12.72 -1.33 1.70
C GLY A 202 12.90 -2.43 0.65
N MET A 203 13.98 -3.21 0.78
CA MET A 203 14.33 -4.29 -0.14
C MET A 203 13.25 -5.38 -0.35
N PRO A 204 12.36 -5.71 0.61
CA PRO A 204 11.28 -6.68 0.35
C PRO A 204 10.37 -6.26 -0.81
N ALA A 205 10.23 -4.96 -1.07
CA ALA A 205 9.45 -4.49 -2.21
C ALA A 205 10.12 -4.79 -3.58
N ASP A 206 11.42 -5.08 -3.59
CA ASP A 206 12.18 -5.38 -4.80
C ASP A 206 12.27 -6.90 -5.08
N GLU A 207 11.66 -7.73 -4.21
CA GLU A 207 11.48 -9.15 -4.46
C GLU A 207 10.47 -9.37 -5.59
N ILE A 208 10.69 -10.43 -6.37
CA ILE A 208 9.78 -10.80 -7.47
C ILE A 208 8.46 -11.30 -6.86
N ALA A 209 7.36 -10.65 -7.22
CA ALA A 209 6.03 -11.13 -6.92
C ALA A 209 5.62 -12.16 -7.97
N ASP A 210 5.74 -13.45 -7.63
CA ASP A 210 5.31 -14.56 -8.48
C ASP A 210 3.77 -14.61 -8.62
N PHE A 211 3.24 -15.70 -9.16
CA PHE A 211 1.79 -15.84 -9.38
C PHE A 211 0.95 -15.65 -8.09
N GLU A 212 1.41 -16.19 -6.97
CA GLU A 212 0.74 -15.98 -5.67
C GLU A 212 1.03 -14.58 -5.14
N GLY A 213 2.28 -14.12 -5.23
CA GLY A 213 2.68 -12.79 -4.80
C GLY A 213 1.87 -11.67 -5.45
N GLU A 214 1.53 -11.77 -6.74
CA GLU A 214 0.71 -10.77 -7.44
C GLU A 214 -0.70 -10.60 -6.87
N THR A 215 -1.20 -11.59 -6.13
CA THR A 215 -2.58 -11.59 -5.60
C THR A 215 -2.87 -10.48 -4.57
N TYR A 216 -1.83 -9.78 -4.12
CA TYR A 216 -2.02 -8.62 -3.22
C TYR A 216 -2.70 -7.43 -3.90
N LEU A 217 -2.65 -7.35 -5.25
CA LEU A 217 -3.32 -6.31 -6.02
C LEU A 217 -4.66 -6.81 -6.58
N PRO A 218 -5.76 -6.06 -6.37
CA PRO A 218 -7.11 -6.47 -6.77
C PRO A 218 -7.25 -6.86 -8.24
N ASP A 219 -6.68 -6.07 -9.16
CA ASP A 219 -6.78 -6.34 -10.59
C ASP A 219 -5.96 -7.58 -10.99
N LEU A 220 -4.77 -7.78 -10.37
CA LEU A 220 -3.94 -8.95 -10.64
C LEU A 220 -4.56 -10.22 -10.05
N LEU A 221 -5.14 -10.16 -8.84
CA LEU A 221 -5.94 -11.26 -8.30
C LEU A 221 -7.08 -11.65 -9.26
N SER A 222 -7.85 -10.64 -9.72
CA SER A 222 -8.94 -10.85 -10.68
C SER A 222 -8.44 -11.49 -11.96
N GLN A 223 -7.28 -11.07 -12.47
CA GLN A 223 -6.65 -11.67 -13.64
C GLN A 223 -6.20 -13.11 -13.35
N ASN A 224 -5.53 -13.37 -12.23
CA ASN A 224 -5.03 -14.70 -11.87
C ASN A 224 -6.17 -15.71 -11.70
N PHE A 225 -7.34 -15.29 -11.22
CA PHE A 225 -8.51 -16.17 -11.13
C PHE A 225 -9.04 -16.62 -12.50
N THR A 226 -8.74 -15.91 -13.58
CA THR A 226 -9.10 -16.40 -14.95
C THR A 226 -8.29 -17.61 -15.37
N PHE A 227 -7.15 -17.89 -14.75
CA PHE A 227 -6.34 -19.10 -14.96
C PHE A 227 -6.71 -20.25 -14.02
N GLY A 228 -7.69 -20.03 -13.12
CA GLY A 228 -8.16 -21.05 -12.19
C GLY A 228 -8.96 -22.15 -12.86
N ILE A 229 -8.69 -23.40 -12.48
CA ILE A 229 -9.36 -24.61 -12.97
C ILE A 229 -9.97 -25.34 -11.77
N LEU A 230 -11.27 -25.54 -11.82
CA LEU A 230 -12.03 -26.33 -10.84
C LEU A 230 -12.19 -27.77 -11.32
N ARG A 231 -12.12 -28.72 -10.40
CA ARG A 231 -12.44 -30.14 -10.66
C ARG A 231 -11.71 -30.70 -11.88
N ASN A 232 -10.51 -30.18 -12.16
CA ASN A 232 -9.62 -30.57 -13.29
C ASN A 232 -10.17 -30.27 -14.70
N SER A 233 -11.31 -29.59 -14.85
CA SER A 233 -11.87 -29.35 -16.20
C SER A 233 -12.58 -28.00 -16.35
N ASP A 234 -13.14 -27.47 -15.30
CA ASP A 234 -14.01 -26.30 -15.38
C ASP A 234 -13.25 -25.02 -15.01
N GLY A 235 -13.43 -23.96 -15.77
CA GLY A 235 -12.85 -22.66 -15.39
C GLY A 235 -13.40 -22.16 -14.05
N LEU A 236 -12.55 -21.56 -13.21
CA LEU A 236 -12.94 -20.99 -11.93
C LEU A 236 -13.97 -19.87 -12.10
N VAL A 237 -13.80 -19.02 -13.12
CA VAL A 237 -14.67 -17.88 -13.41
C VAL A 237 -15.71 -18.27 -14.42
N GLN A 238 -16.98 -18.20 -14.03
CA GLN A 238 -18.14 -18.49 -14.90
C GLN A 238 -18.50 -17.27 -15.78
N SER A 239 -18.48 -16.06 -15.20
CA SER A 239 -18.80 -14.83 -15.91
C SER A 239 -18.04 -13.65 -15.33
N ASN A 240 -17.82 -12.63 -16.18
CA ASN A 240 -17.16 -11.39 -15.80
C ASN A 240 -17.97 -10.21 -16.35
N SER A 241 -18.34 -9.28 -15.49
CA SER A 241 -19.17 -8.14 -15.87
C SER A 241 -18.87 -6.87 -15.07
N VAL A 242 -19.02 -5.71 -15.71
CA VAL A 242 -18.92 -4.42 -15.00
C VAL A 242 -20.29 -4.10 -14.41
N ILE A 243 -20.40 -4.19 -13.08
CA ILE A 243 -21.66 -3.95 -12.35
C ILE A 243 -21.81 -2.49 -11.91
N VAL A 244 -20.70 -1.77 -11.67
CA VAL A 244 -20.69 -0.32 -11.46
C VAL A 244 -19.76 0.30 -12.50
N PRO A 245 -20.28 1.00 -13.51
CA PRO A 245 -19.45 1.67 -14.53
C PRO A 245 -18.88 2.97 -13.97
N GLN A 246 -17.62 3.27 -14.31
CA GLN A 246 -17.01 4.56 -14.04
C GLN A 246 -17.38 5.56 -15.13
N LYS A 247 -17.88 6.73 -14.76
CA LYS A 247 -18.13 7.83 -15.71
C LYS A 247 -16.79 8.46 -16.09
N LYS A 248 -16.59 8.71 -17.38
CA LYS A 248 -15.40 9.44 -17.86
C LYS A 248 -15.41 10.85 -17.25
N THR A 249 -14.44 11.13 -16.41
CA THR A 249 -14.13 12.51 -16.01
C THR A 249 -13.22 13.12 -17.05
N SER A 250 -13.49 14.36 -17.47
CA SER A 250 -12.56 15.09 -18.34
C SER A 250 -11.26 15.30 -17.57
N ASN A 251 -10.19 14.62 -17.99
CA ASN A 251 -8.87 14.85 -17.43
C ASN A 251 -8.43 16.27 -17.82
N ILE A 252 -8.69 17.24 -16.96
CA ILE A 252 -8.01 18.53 -17.03
C ILE A 252 -6.56 18.22 -16.67
N VAL A 253 -5.67 18.27 -17.65
CA VAL A 253 -4.23 18.14 -17.43
C VAL A 253 -3.78 19.38 -16.64
N ASN A 254 -3.90 19.31 -15.32
CA ASN A 254 -3.33 20.32 -14.45
C ASN A 254 -1.81 20.12 -14.44
N PHE A 255 -1.04 21.16 -14.76
CA PHE A 255 0.40 21.14 -14.57
C PHE A 255 0.68 20.87 -13.08
N ARG A 256 1.28 19.73 -12.80
CA ARG A 256 1.70 19.36 -11.44
C ARG A 256 3.23 19.35 -11.38
N ILE A 257 3.79 20.06 -10.40
CA ILE A 257 5.22 19.96 -10.11
C ILE A 257 5.47 18.53 -9.59
N THR A 258 6.21 17.74 -10.38
CA THR A 258 6.61 16.39 -9.97
C THR A 258 7.82 16.44 -9.04
N PRO A 259 8.04 15.41 -8.18
CA PRO A 259 9.25 15.30 -7.37
C PRO A 259 10.53 15.42 -8.20
N LEU A 260 10.57 14.74 -9.33
CA LEU A 260 11.73 14.76 -10.24
C LEU A 260 12.04 16.17 -10.74
N LEU A 261 11.03 16.91 -11.22
CA LEU A 261 11.20 18.29 -11.68
C LEU A 261 11.65 19.21 -10.55
N LEU A 262 11.02 19.09 -9.36
CA LEU A 262 11.37 19.90 -8.20
C LEU A 262 12.84 19.70 -7.81
N PHE A 263 13.27 18.44 -7.64
CA PHE A 263 14.60 18.15 -7.13
C PHE A 263 15.69 18.44 -8.17
N TRP A 264 15.44 18.27 -9.47
CA TRP A 264 16.37 18.76 -10.50
C TRP A 264 16.49 20.28 -10.49
N THR A 265 15.38 21.00 -10.30
CA THR A 265 15.42 22.46 -10.18
C THR A 265 16.21 22.92 -8.96
N LEU A 266 15.97 22.28 -7.80
CA LEU A 266 16.74 22.55 -6.57
C LEU A 266 18.23 22.22 -6.73
N CYS A 267 18.55 21.11 -7.38
CA CYS A 267 19.95 20.74 -7.70
C CYS A 267 20.62 21.79 -8.58
N GLY A 268 19.96 22.26 -9.65
CA GLY A 268 20.45 23.32 -10.54
C GLY A 268 20.66 24.64 -9.80
N LEU A 269 19.68 25.10 -9.01
CA LEU A 269 19.80 26.30 -8.20
C LEU A 269 20.95 26.22 -7.19
N THR A 270 21.12 25.05 -6.56
CA THR A 270 22.20 24.84 -5.59
C THR A 270 23.58 24.86 -6.27
N SER A 271 23.68 24.35 -7.50
CA SER A 271 24.91 24.46 -8.30
C SER A 271 25.31 25.91 -8.53
N PHE A 272 24.33 26.78 -8.80
CA PHE A 272 24.58 28.22 -8.93
C PHE A 272 25.06 28.86 -7.63
N LEU A 273 24.53 28.40 -6.46
CA LEU A 273 24.94 28.89 -5.14
C LEU A 273 26.37 28.54 -4.77
N PHE A 274 27.02 27.59 -5.47
CA PHE A 274 28.42 27.28 -5.31
C PHE A 274 29.31 28.51 -5.60
N PHE A 275 28.83 29.41 -6.46
CA PHE A 275 29.51 30.64 -6.85
C PHE A 275 29.15 31.84 -5.95
N VAL A 276 28.15 31.70 -5.09
CA VAL A 276 27.70 32.76 -4.20
C VAL A 276 28.40 32.69 -2.85
N LYS A 277 29.18 33.73 -2.53
CA LYS A 277 29.96 33.81 -1.27
C LYS A 277 29.11 34.20 -0.03
N ASN A 278 27.77 34.10 -0.08
CA ASN A 278 26.93 34.47 1.08
C ASN A 278 26.90 33.35 2.13
N ASN A 279 27.74 33.51 3.14
CA ASN A 279 27.93 32.51 4.19
C ASN A 279 26.67 32.20 5.02
N THR A 280 25.85 33.21 5.35
CA THR A 280 24.67 33.03 6.20
C THR A 280 23.56 32.28 5.46
N PHE A 281 23.31 32.63 4.21
CA PHE A 281 22.27 31.99 3.41
C PHE A 281 22.61 30.52 3.10
N THR A 282 23.81 30.24 2.63
CA THR A 282 24.26 28.87 2.33
C THR A 282 24.28 27.99 3.57
N LYS A 283 24.71 28.56 4.71
CA LYS A 283 24.68 27.87 6.03
C LYS A 283 23.27 27.46 6.44
N SER A 284 22.27 28.37 6.28
CA SER A 284 20.88 28.08 6.58
C SER A 284 20.32 26.99 5.66
N LEU A 285 20.65 27.01 4.37
CA LEU A 285 20.24 25.96 3.43
C LEU A 285 20.85 24.61 3.80
N ASP A 286 22.14 24.54 4.12
CA ASP A 286 22.80 23.32 4.56
C ASP A 286 22.15 22.78 5.85
N PHE A 287 21.89 23.65 6.80
CA PHE A 287 21.19 23.28 8.04
C PHE A 287 19.84 22.64 7.75
N ILE A 288 18.98 23.29 6.93
CA ILE A 288 17.65 22.80 6.59
C ILE A 288 17.76 21.46 5.84
N LEU A 289 18.66 21.36 4.84
CA LEU A 289 18.87 20.16 4.06
C LEU A 289 19.26 18.97 4.95
N PHE A 290 20.34 19.11 5.74
CA PHE A 290 20.81 18.00 6.57
C PHE A 290 19.88 17.68 7.72
N LEU A 291 19.17 18.68 8.26
CA LEU A 291 18.12 18.44 9.27
C LEU A 291 16.99 17.60 8.69
N PHE A 292 16.47 17.97 7.52
CA PHE A 292 15.39 17.25 6.87
C PHE A 292 15.81 15.80 6.53
N LEU A 293 16.98 15.63 5.92
CA LEU A 293 17.54 14.31 5.61
C LEU A 293 17.72 13.46 6.88
N GLY A 294 18.22 14.06 7.94
CA GLY A 294 18.41 13.36 9.21
C GLY A 294 17.12 12.95 9.89
N LEU A 295 16.11 13.82 9.88
CA LEU A 295 14.75 13.48 10.39
C LEU A 295 14.11 12.36 9.57
N SER A 296 14.24 12.41 8.24
CA SER A 296 13.79 11.31 7.36
C SER A 296 14.53 10.01 7.67
N GLY A 297 15.84 10.08 7.91
CA GLY A 297 16.64 8.92 8.31
C GLY A 297 16.22 8.31 9.64
N VAL A 298 15.85 9.15 10.63
CA VAL A 298 15.28 8.67 11.90
C VAL A 298 13.95 7.95 11.64
N LEU A 299 13.07 8.54 10.81
CA LEU A 299 11.79 7.93 10.45
C LEU A 299 12.00 6.55 9.80
N PHE A 300 12.86 6.45 8.77
CA PHE A 300 13.08 5.18 8.07
C PHE A 300 13.79 4.14 8.94
N THR A 301 14.72 4.55 9.80
CA THR A 301 15.32 3.66 10.79
C THR A 301 14.26 3.13 11.77
N PHE A 302 13.35 4.00 12.20
CA PHE A 302 12.24 3.59 13.06
C PHE A 302 11.26 2.65 12.33
N MET A 303 10.91 2.95 11.08
CA MET A 303 10.06 2.07 10.26
C MET A 303 10.68 0.69 10.10
N TRP A 304 11.99 0.62 9.87
CA TRP A 304 12.69 -0.66 9.74
C TRP A 304 12.82 -1.43 11.05
N MET A 305 13.22 -0.76 12.17
CA MET A 305 13.61 -1.46 13.41
C MET A 305 12.55 -1.41 14.51
N GLY A 306 11.59 -0.48 14.42
CA GLY A 306 10.64 -0.18 15.49
C GLY A 306 9.19 -0.49 15.15
N THR A 307 8.94 -1.05 13.96
CA THR A 307 7.58 -1.38 13.48
C THR A 307 7.50 -2.81 12.96
N ASP A 308 6.28 -3.31 12.82
CA ASP A 308 6.00 -4.64 12.27
C ASP A 308 5.70 -4.55 10.74
N HIS A 309 6.04 -3.45 10.09
CA HIS A 309 5.90 -3.28 8.63
C HIS A 309 7.06 -3.96 7.90
N GLU A 310 6.92 -5.23 7.53
CA GLU A 310 7.97 -5.99 6.84
C GLU A 310 8.41 -5.35 5.53
N VAL A 311 7.48 -4.72 4.83
CA VAL A 311 7.74 -4.00 3.57
C VAL A 311 8.76 -2.85 3.71
N CYS A 312 8.99 -2.34 4.94
CA CYS A 312 9.94 -1.27 5.23
C CYS A 312 11.33 -1.75 5.62
N TYR A 313 11.56 -3.08 5.72
CA TYR A 313 12.81 -3.65 6.20
C TYR A 313 13.96 -3.43 5.21
N LYS A 314 15.19 -3.33 5.75
CA LYS A 314 16.43 -3.17 4.98
C LYS A 314 16.36 -2.01 3.97
N ASN A 315 15.83 -0.86 4.41
CA ASN A 315 15.65 0.31 3.56
C ASN A 315 16.98 1.04 3.33
N LEU A 316 17.53 0.92 2.12
CA LEU A 316 18.81 1.52 1.73
C LEU A 316 18.76 3.05 1.57
N ASN A 317 17.57 3.67 1.59
CA ASN A 317 17.45 5.14 1.64
C ASN A 317 18.14 5.74 2.87
N ILE A 318 18.34 4.95 3.94
CA ILE A 318 19.08 5.36 5.14
C ILE A 318 20.56 5.70 4.83
N LEU A 319 21.12 5.17 3.76
CA LEU A 319 22.54 5.41 3.39
C LEU A 319 22.78 6.88 3.03
N TRP A 320 21.82 7.53 2.37
CA TRP A 320 21.89 8.95 2.00
C TRP A 320 21.04 9.86 2.89
N MET A 321 20.11 9.27 3.66
CA MET A 321 19.29 9.94 4.70
C MET A 321 19.74 9.48 6.10
N SER A 322 21.03 9.57 6.41
CA SER A 322 21.54 9.10 7.70
C SER A 322 20.94 9.89 8.88
N PRO A 323 20.46 9.24 9.97
CA PRO A 323 20.06 9.92 11.20
C PRO A 323 21.12 10.87 11.77
N PHE A 324 22.40 10.57 11.57
CA PHE A 324 23.51 11.41 12.02
C PHE A 324 23.54 12.79 11.36
N HIS A 325 22.83 12.99 10.26
CA HIS A 325 22.71 14.31 9.63
C HIS A 325 22.05 15.36 10.53
N ILE A 326 21.23 14.97 11.52
CA ILE A 326 20.69 15.90 12.53
C ILE A 326 21.83 16.55 13.33
N LEU A 327 22.76 15.72 13.79
CA LEU A 327 23.92 16.21 14.55
C LEU A 327 24.85 17.06 13.67
N LEU A 328 25.05 16.67 12.41
CA LEU A 328 25.77 17.48 11.45
C LEU A 328 25.10 18.84 11.23
N ALA A 329 23.79 18.88 11.03
CA ALA A 329 23.03 20.13 10.85
C ALA A 329 23.23 21.09 12.04
N ILE A 330 23.15 20.60 13.27
CA ILE A 330 23.38 21.41 14.49
C ILE A 330 24.84 21.97 14.49
N ASN A 331 25.83 21.19 14.08
CA ASN A 331 27.20 21.62 14.06
C ASN A 331 27.49 22.61 12.92
N ILE A 332 26.81 22.48 11.79
CA ILE A 332 26.83 23.49 10.71
C ILE A 332 26.30 24.82 11.25
N LEU A 333 25.19 24.81 11.98
CA LEU A 333 24.57 26.01 12.52
C LEU A 333 25.49 26.72 13.55
N ARG A 334 26.29 25.94 14.30
CA ARG A 334 27.21 26.44 15.31
C ARG A 334 28.59 26.81 14.76
N ASP A 335 28.84 26.71 13.44
CA ASP A 335 30.13 26.85 12.80
C ASP A 335 31.21 25.93 13.43
N ASN A 336 30.84 24.75 13.88
CA ASN A 336 31.71 23.82 14.59
C ASN A 336 31.94 22.54 13.76
N ILE A 337 32.57 22.68 12.59
CA ILE A 337 32.96 21.55 11.75
C ILE A 337 34.39 21.18 12.09
N ASN A 338 34.57 20.36 13.12
CA ASN A 338 35.86 19.82 13.53
C ASN A 338 36.30 18.61 12.69
N ASP A 339 37.43 18.02 12.98
CA ASP A 339 38.01 16.90 12.22
C ASP A 339 37.10 15.66 12.19
N PHE A 340 36.32 15.41 13.23
CA PHE A 340 35.33 14.34 13.24
C PHE A 340 34.29 14.57 12.15
N TRP A 341 33.71 15.77 12.07
CA TRP A 341 32.69 16.10 11.08
C TRP A 341 33.24 16.15 9.67
N LYS A 342 34.52 16.55 9.48
CA LYS A 342 35.19 16.47 8.17
C LYS A 342 35.31 15.01 7.70
N LYS A 343 35.69 14.08 8.58
CA LYS A 343 35.76 12.66 8.28
C LYS A 343 34.38 12.09 7.97
N TYR A 344 33.36 12.48 8.75
CA TYR A 344 31.97 12.09 8.51
C TYR A 344 31.46 12.59 7.14
N LEU A 345 31.70 13.85 6.79
CA LEU A 345 31.39 14.41 5.47
C LEU A 345 32.09 13.65 4.35
N GLY A 346 33.39 13.35 4.51
CA GLY A 346 34.13 12.53 3.55
C GLY A 346 33.57 11.14 3.37
N PHE A 347 33.22 10.46 4.48
CA PHE A 347 32.58 9.15 4.44
C PHE A 347 31.20 9.22 3.73
N THR A 348 30.37 10.18 4.09
CA THR A 348 29.07 10.39 3.46
C THR A 348 29.18 10.67 1.96
N LEU A 349 30.20 11.47 1.56
CA LEU A 349 30.45 11.73 0.14
C LEU A 349 30.80 10.44 -0.61
N VAL A 350 31.67 9.61 -0.05
CA VAL A 350 32.03 8.32 -0.66
C VAL A 350 30.81 7.42 -0.81
N VAL A 351 29.99 7.28 0.25
CA VAL A 351 28.77 6.48 0.20
C VAL A 351 27.83 6.99 -0.90
N ASN A 352 27.58 8.30 -0.97
CA ASN A 352 26.67 8.87 -1.97
C ASN A 352 27.23 8.71 -3.41
N VAL A 353 28.53 8.86 -3.61
CA VAL A 353 29.18 8.61 -4.91
C VAL A 353 29.03 7.14 -5.31
N LEU A 354 29.23 6.21 -4.37
CA LEU A 354 29.02 4.78 -4.64
C LEU A 354 27.56 4.47 -4.98
N LEU A 355 26.59 5.07 -4.29
CA LEU A 355 25.18 4.94 -4.64
C LEU A 355 24.89 5.38 -6.07
N ILE A 356 25.47 6.51 -6.51
CA ILE A 356 25.32 6.99 -7.89
C ILE A 356 25.98 6.04 -8.89
N LEU A 357 27.19 5.56 -8.62
CA LEU A 357 27.95 4.69 -9.53
C LEU A 357 27.32 3.31 -9.68
N PHE A 358 26.74 2.77 -8.61
CA PHE A 358 26.16 1.44 -8.58
C PHE A 358 24.64 1.44 -8.67
N TRP A 359 24.01 2.57 -9.03
CA TRP A 359 22.57 2.78 -9.04
C TRP A 359 21.74 1.64 -9.61
N THR A 360 22.16 1.09 -10.75
CA THR A 360 21.43 0.07 -11.50
C THR A 360 21.66 -1.37 -11.02
N ILE A 361 22.56 -1.57 -10.07
CA ILE A 361 22.90 -2.90 -9.55
C ILE A 361 22.67 -3.04 -8.06
N LEU A 362 22.10 -1.99 -7.45
CA LEU A 362 21.69 -2.05 -6.04
C LEU A 362 20.53 -3.03 -5.88
N PRO A 363 20.46 -3.72 -4.73
CA PRO A 363 19.37 -4.66 -4.44
C PRO A 363 18.03 -3.98 -4.10
N GLN A 364 18.00 -2.65 -4.05
CA GLN A 364 16.81 -1.83 -3.90
C GLN A 364 16.74 -0.83 -5.03
N ASP A 365 15.64 -0.80 -5.75
CA ASP A 365 15.36 0.26 -6.72
C ASP A 365 15.00 1.56 -5.99
N PHE A 366 15.66 2.65 -6.38
CA PHE A 366 15.38 3.97 -5.86
C PHE A 366 14.53 4.78 -6.84
N HIS A 367 13.58 5.53 -6.31
CA HIS A 367 12.84 6.48 -7.14
C HIS A 367 13.78 7.45 -7.86
N ALA A 368 13.53 7.70 -9.15
CA ALA A 368 14.39 8.53 -10.00
C ALA A 368 14.67 9.95 -9.42
N ALA A 369 13.71 10.48 -8.62
CA ALA A 369 13.88 11.79 -7.96
C ALA A 369 14.90 11.78 -6.80
N ALA A 370 15.34 10.61 -6.32
CA ALA A 370 16.41 10.53 -5.33
C ALA A 370 17.77 10.89 -5.93
N PHE A 371 17.97 10.62 -7.23
CA PHE A 371 19.24 10.91 -7.91
C PHE A 371 19.67 12.39 -7.80
N PRO A 372 18.85 13.39 -8.21
CA PRO A 372 19.23 14.79 -8.06
C PRO A 372 19.38 15.22 -6.60
N ILE A 373 18.69 14.58 -5.63
CA ILE A 373 18.87 14.86 -4.20
C ILE A 373 20.26 14.39 -3.75
N ILE A 374 20.65 13.16 -4.09
CA ILE A 374 21.97 12.61 -3.74
C ILE A 374 23.09 13.44 -4.37
N LEU A 375 22.92 13.86 -5.62
CA LEU A 375 23.85 14.75 -6.29
C LEU A 375 23.97 16.11 -5.58
N LEU A 376 22.85 16.70 -5.17
CA LEU A 376 22.80 17.92 -4.38
C LEU A 376 23.53 17.75 -3.05
N ILE A 377 23.36 16.63 -2.34
CA ILE A 377 24.08 16.31 -1.12
C ILE A 377 25.60 16.29 -1.38
N CYS A 378 26.04 15.59 -2.42
CA CYS A 378 27.47 15.55 -2.80
C CYS A 378 28.05 16.96 -3.01
N MET A 379 27.35 17.81 -3.77
CA MET A 379 27.79 19.18 -4.02
C MET A 379 27.89 20.00 -2.73
N ARG A 380 26.91 19.89 -1.82
CA ARG A 380 26.92 20.61 -0.55
C ARG A 380 28.03 20.13 0.39
N ILE A 381 28.29 18.82 0.42
CA ILE A 381 29.39 18.24 1.20
C ILE A 381 30.74 18.80 0.72
N VAL A 382 30.99 18.81 -0.60
CA VAL A 382 32.21 19.36 -1.17
C VAL A 382 32.39 20.86 -0.81
N ALA A 383 31.27 21.63 -0.86
CA ALA A 383 31.32 23.05 -0.46
C ALA A 383 31.64 23.23 1.04
N LEU A 384 31.07 22.38 1.91
CA LEU A 384 31.33 22.42 3.35
C LEU A 384 32.79 22.06 3.67
N ILE A 385 33.37 21.04 3.03
CA ILE A 385 34.79 20.66 3.23
C ILE A 385 35.72 21.80 2.80
N LYS A 386 35.51 22.37 1.61
CA LYS A 386 36.34 23.50 1.10
C LYS A 386 36.24 24.76 1.94
N LYS A 387 35.14 24.97 2.68
CA LYS A 387 34.99 26.13 3.57
C LYS A 387 35.80 25.98 4.86
N THR A 388 36.16 24.77 5.22
CA THR A 388 36.85 24.43 6.47
C THR A 388 38.39 24.20 6.27
N GLU A 389 38.81 24.21 5.03
CA GLU A 389 40.23 24.34 4.63
C GLU A 389 40.66 25.81 4.58
#